data_c0d601088fc1dae651a2537c576e4617
#
_entry.id   c0d601088fc1dae651a2537c576e4617
#
_cell.length_a   1.000
_cell.length_b   1.000
_cell.length_c   1.000
_cell.angle_alpha   90.00
_cell.angle_beta   90.00
_cell.angle_gamma   90.00
#
_symmetry.space_group_name_H-M   'P 1'
#
loop_
_entity.id
_entity.type
_entity.pdbx_description
1 polymer ?
#
loop_
_entity_poly.entity_id
_entity_poly.type
_entity_poly.pdbx_seq_one_letter_code
_entity_poly.pdbx_strand_id
1 'polypeptide(L)'
;MGEIQNSKNNDKIISSNGIFLFNFINQLGGEAFILPTAKDDIKSLTNILDEANDLDLIISSGGASVGDYDIVQRALEKNNFELLFSRIAMRPGKPLFFGLLEKIPFLGLPGNPVSTGVCSIIFLTKIIQKFFGRQVSENIAMMRVNCSLDKNDHRKDFIRSKVIKDINNDYIVEPFSKQDSSQISLFAKAQGFIIREPHENKIKKGTKVPVLLISENI
;
A
#
# COMPACT_ATOMS: atom_id res chain seq x y z
N MET A 1 -21.94 -0.85 -9.55
CA MET A 1 -21.73 -0.68 -11.01
C MET A 1 -22.32 0.63 -11.58
N GLY A 2 -22.70 1.60 -10.72
CA GLY A 2 -23.44 2.81 -11.12
C GLY A 2 -22.65 4.11 -11.36
N GLU A 3 -21.36 4.19 -11.01
CA GLU A 3 -20.65 5.49 -11.01
C GLU A 3 -19.69 5.71 -12.19
N ILE A 4 -19.52 4.77 -13.09
CA ILE A 4 -18.62 4.95 -14.24
C ILE A 4 -19.27 5.75 -15.38
N GLN A 5 -20.58 5.99 -15.36
CA GLN A 5 -21.32 6.56 -16.51
C GLN A 5 -21.47 8.08 -16.53
N ASN A 6 -21.03 8.86 -15.54
CA ASN A 6 -21.27 10.31 -15.51
C ASN A 6 -20.04 11.23 -15.50
N SER A 7 -18.91 10.81 -16.06
CA SER A 7 -17.73 11.69 -16.18
C SER A 7 -17.69 12.47 -17.50
N LYS A 8 -18.70 13.31 -17.76
CA LYS A 8 -18.64 14.36 -18.81
C LYS A 8 -18.13 15.71 -18.28
N ASN A 9 -17.69 15.82 -17.04
CA ASN A 9 -16.98 16.98 -16.51
C ASN A 9 -15.48 16.65 -16.42
N ASN A 10 -14.70 17.30 -17.26
CA ASN A 10 -13.30 17.02 -17.58
C ASN A 10 -12.27 17.20 -16.44
N ASP A 11 -12.66 17.43 -15.19
CA ASP A 11 -11.73 17.79 -14.11
C ASP A 11 -11.76 16.84 -12.90
N LYS A 12 -12.48 15.72 -12.95
CA LYS A 12 -12.51 14.76 -11.84
C LYS A 12 -11.61 13.56 -12.10
N ILE A 13 -10.60 13.39 -11.27
CA ILE A 13 -9.76 12.18 -11.25
C ILE A 13 -10.59 11.05 -10.64
N ILE A 14 -10.81 9.98 -11.41
CA ILE A 14 -11.44 8.75 -10.88
C ILE A 14 -10.44 8.06 -9.95
N SER A 15 -10.80 7.91 -8.68
CA SER A 15 -9.97 7.17 -7.73
C SER A 15 -9.94 5.68 -8.07
N SER A 16 -8.77 5.15 -8.43
CA SER A 16 -8.57 3.72 -8.65
C SER A 16 -8.36 2.94 -7.35
N ASN A 17 -8.10 3.63 -6.23
CA ASN A 17 -7.72 3.00 -4.96
C ASN A 17 -8.86 2.18 -4.36
N GLY A 18 -10.08 2.70 -4.34
CA GLY A 18 -11.25 1.99 -3.83
C GLY A 18 -11.50 0.67 -4.57
N ILE A 19 -11.46 0.70 -5.91
CA ILE A 19 -11.64 -0.50 -6.74
C ILE A 19 -10.52 -1.51 -6.52
N PHE A 20 -9.26 -1.03 -6.42
CA PHE A 20 -8.12 -1.88 -6.12
C PHE A 20 -8.27 -2.55 -4.75
N LEU A 21 -8.55 -1.78 -3.70
CA LEU A 21 -8.69 -2.28 -2.34
C LEU A 21 -9.85 -3.27 -2.21
N PHE A 22 -11.00 -2.97 -2.83
CA PHE A 22 -12.14 -3.88 -2.86
C PHE A 22 -11.75 -5.25 -3.42
N ASN A 23 -11.14 -5.29 -4.59
CA ASN A 23 -10.73 -6.55 -5.21
C ASN A 23 -9.63 -7.25 -4.42
N PHE A 24 -8.66 -6.49 -3.89
CA PHE A 24 -7.54 -7.04 -3.12
C PHE A 24 -7.99 -7.69 -1.82
N ILE A 25 -8.91 -7.08 -1.07
CA ILE A 25 -9.47 -7.64 0.17
C ILE A 25 -10.26 -8.92 -0.14
N ASN A 26 -11.12 -8.89 -1.15
CA ASN A 26 -11.91 -10.07 -1.53
C ASN A 26 -11.01 -11.23 -2.00
N GLN A 27 -9.91 -10.95 -2.71
CA GLN A 27 -8.92 -11.96 -3.11
C GLN A 27 -8.23 -12.60 -1.90
N LEU A 28 -8.03 -11.86 -0.81
CA LEU A 28 -7.47 -12.37 0.45
C LEU A 28 -8.47 -13.14 1.30
N GLY A 29 -9.75 -13.19 0.89
CA GLY A 29 -10.85 -13.92 1.55
C GLY A 29 -11.69 -13.05 2.50
N GLY A 30 -11.45 -11.74 2.54
CA GLY A 30 -12.31 -10.79 3.25
C GLY A 30 -13.57 -10.44 2.45
N GLU A 31 -14.51 -9.77 3.08
CA GLU A 31 -15.67 -9.15 2.44
C GLU A 31 -15.51 -7.63 2.49
N ALA A 32 -15.40 -6.99 1.34
CA ALA A 32 -15.13 -5.56 1.26
C ALA A 32 -16.39 -4.76 0.87
N PHE A 33 -16.57 -3.62 1.54
CA PHE A 33 -17.61 -2.64 1.23
C PHE A 33 -16.95 -1.31 0.89
N ILE A 34 -17.40 -0.65 -0.19
CA ILE A 34 -16.96 0.69 -0.53
C ILE A 34 -17.96 1.68 0.03
N LEU A 35 -17.55 2.43 1.05
CA LEU A 35 -18.34 3.53 1.60
C LEU A 35 -18.33 4.74 0.65
N PRO A 36 -19.31 5.66 0.74
CA PRO A 36 -19.31 6.88 -0.04
C PRO A 36 -18.00 7.67 0.13
N THR A 37 -17.60 8.37 -0.92
CA THR A 37 -16.43 9.25 -0.83
C THR A 37 -16.74 10.45 0.07
N ALA A 38 -16.00 10.60 1.15
CA ALA A 38 -16.09 11.78 2.01
C ALA A 38 -15.74 13.04 1.23
N LYS A 39 -16.48 14.10 1.46
CA LYS A 39 -16.05 15.45 1.05
C LYS A 39 -14.90 15.89 1.94
N ASP A 40 -14.12 16.88 1.50
CA ASP A 40 -13.01 17.46 2.27
C ASP A 40 -13.52 18.33 3.43
N ASP A 41 -14.45 17.77 4.23
CA ASP A 41 -14.97 18.40 5.44
C ASP A 41 -15.18 17.35 6.56
N ILE A 42 -14.98 17.80 7.80
CA ILE A 42 -15.03 16.96 8.99
C ILE A 42 -16.41 16.31 9.16
N LYS A 43 -17.49 17.04 8.89
CA LYS A 43 -18.86 16.55 9.09
C LYS A 43 -19.19 15.39 8.15
N SER A 44 -18.81 15.51 6.89
CA SER A 44 -19.00 14.46 5.89
C SER A 44 -18.26 13.19 6.29
N LEU A 45 -17.01 13.33 6.76
CA LEU A 45 -16.20 12.20 7.18
C LEU A 45 -16.77 11.55 8.47
N THR A 46 -17.18 12.34 9.46
CA THR A 46 -17.82 11.82 10.68
C THR A 46 -19.09 11.02 10.36
N ASN A 47 -19.98 11.54 9.51
CA ASN A 47 -21.21 10.82 9.13
C ASN A 47 -20.90 9.45 8.49
N ILE A 48 -19.86 9.36 7.65
CA ILE A 48 -19.45 8.09 7.03
C ILE A 48 -18.88 7.14 8.07
N LEU A 49 -18.12 7.64 9.04
CA LEU A 49 -17.57 6.83 10.13
C LEU A 49 -18.67 6.28 11.05
N ASP A 50 -19.73 7.05 11.28
CA ASP A 50 -20.90 6.61 12.06
C ASP A 50 -21.64 5.43 11.40
N GLU A 51 -21.56 5.30 10.05
CA GLU A 51 -22.10 4.16 9.32
C GLU A 51 -21.18 2.93 9.34
N ALA A 52 -19.92 3.08 9.79
CA ALA A 52 -18.91 2.02 9.79
C ALA A 52 -18.91 1.15 11.06
N ASN A 53 -19.99 1.15 11.82
CA ASN A 53 -20.19 0.24 12.95
C ASN A 53 -20.28 -1.21 12.44
N ASP A 54 -19.88 -2.17 13.24
CA ASP A 54 -19.91 -3.61 12.92
C ASP A 54 -18.92 -4.08 11.84
N LEU A 55 -17.85 -3.30 11.59
CA LEU A 55 -16.76 -3.70 10.70
C LEU A 55 -15.57 -4.24 11.50
N ASP A 56 -14.85 -5.22 10.94
CA ASP A 56 -13.61 -5.74 11.53
C ASP A 56 -12.41 -4.81 11.26
N LEU A 57 -12.47 -4.02 10.18
CA LEU A 57 -11.39 -3.12 9.75
C LEU A 57 -11.94 -1.98 8.92
N ILE A 58 -11.52 -0.77 9.21
CA ILE A 58 -11.78 0.41 8.38
C ILE A 58 -10.49 0.78 7.63
N ILE A 59 -10.62 1.08 6.33
CA ILE A 59 -9.49 1.49 5.51
C ILE A 59 -9.83 2.82 4.82
N SER A 60 -8.98 3.82 5.01
CA SER A 60 -9.02 5.04 4.20
C SER A 60 -7.89 5.06 3.17
N SER A 61 -8.12 5.65 2.02
CA SER A 61 -7.09 5.91 1.02
C SER A 61 -7.17 7.36 0.55
N GLY A 62 -6.10 8.12 0.78
CA GLY A 62 -6.07 9.57 0.69
C GLY A 62 -6.28 10.23 2.04
N GLY A 63 -6.20 11.55 2.08
CA GLY A 63 -6.26 12.29 3.34
C GLY A 63 -5.06 12.09 4.27
N ALA A 64 -4.02 11.41 3.82
CA ALA A 64 -2.78 11.19 4.56
C ALA A 64 -1.62 12.12 4.12
N SER A 65 -1.86 13.07 3.23
CA SER A 65 -0.88 14.06 2.81
C SER A 65 -0.76 15.20 3.83
N VAL A 66 0.31 15.98 3.75
CA VAL A 66 0.66 17.00 4.78
C VAL A 66 -0.44 18.05 5.02
N GLY A 67 -1.36 18.27 4.05
CA GLY A 67 -2.53 19.15 4.19
C GLY A 67 -3.82 18.40 4.55
N ASP A 68 -4.05 17.23 3.92
CA ASP A 68 -5.30 16.45 4.07
C ASP A 68 -5.30 15.58 5.35
N TYR A 69 -4.12 15.24 5.86
CA TYR A 69 -3.94 14.53 7.14
C TYR A 69 -4.63 15.25 8.30
N ASP A 70 -4.63 16.57 8.26
CA ASP A 70 -5.24 17.39 9.30
C ASP A 70 -6.78 17.20 9.37
N ILE A 71 -7.46 17.08 8.23
CA ILE A 71 -8.93 16.91 8.17
C ILE A 71 -9.34 15.50 8.62
N VAL A 72 -8.66 14.47 8.11
CA VAL A 72 -8.93 13.08 8.48
C VAL A 72 -8.60 12.87 9.96
N GLN A 73 -7.47 13.35 10.43
CA GLN A 73 -7.07 13.23 11.83
C GLN A 73 -8.06 13.94 12.75
N ARG A 74 -8.46 15.18 12.44
CA ARG A 74 -9.44 15.94 13.23
C ARG A 74 -10.82 15.26 13.30
N ALA A 75 -11.25 14.64 12.20
CA ALA A 75 -12.51 13.89 12.21
C ALA A 75 -12.39 12.62 13.06
N LEU A 76 -11.27 11.91 12.94
CA LEU A 76 -10.99 10.72 13.75
C LEU A 76 -10.86 11.05 15.24
N GLU A 77 -10.16 12.13 15.60
CA GLU A 77 -10.01 12.58 17.00
C GLU A 77 -11.37 12.90 17.66
N LYS A 78 -12.34 13.42 16.89
CA LYS A 78 -13.70 13.67 17.39
C LYS A 78 -14.49 12.37 17.63
N ASN A 79 -14.10 11.26 17.04
CA ASN A 79 -14.79 9.97 17.12
C ASN A 79 -13.98 8.95 17.95
N ASN A 80 -13.30 9.38 19.02
CA ASN A 80 -12.54 8.51 19.93
C ASN A 80 -11.47 7.66 19.21
N PHE A 81 -10.76 8.23 18.27
CA PHE A 81 -9.67 7.57 17.59
C PHE A 81 -8.37 7.59 18.41
N GLU A 82 -7.83 6.42 18.66
CA GLU A 82 -6.50 6.24 19.26
C GLU A 82 -5.46 5.97 18.18
N LEU A 83 -4.59 6.95 17.93
CA LEU A 83 -3.48 6.81 16.98
C LEU A 83 -2.38 5.95 17.60
N LEU A 84 -2.07 4.80 17.01
CA LEU A 84 -0.99 3.92 17.45
C LEU A 84 0.35 4.28 16.81
N PHE A 85 0.35 4.53 15.50
CA PHE A 85 1.54 5.05 14.81
C PHE A 85 1.19 5.77 13.51
N SER A 86 2.08 6.64 13.07
CA SER A 86 1.99 7.37 11.80
C SER A 86 3.37 7.65 11.22
N ARG A 87 3.40 7.92 9.90
CA ARG A 87 4.60 8.35 9.18
C ARG A 87 5.78 7.39 9.33
N ILE A 88 5.62 6.21 8.78
CA ILE A 88 6.65 5.16 8.82
C ILE A 88 7.84 5.48 7.91
N ALA A 89 9.03 5.06 8.33
CA ALA A 89 10.27 5.28 7.58
C ALA A 89 10.42 4.26 6.44
N MET A 90 9.51 4.32 5.44
CA MET A 90 9.56 3.49 4.24
C MET A 90 9.35 4.28 2.95
N ARG A 91 9.70 3.67 1.82
CA ARG A 91 9.48 4.20 0.46
C ARG A 91 9.09 3.06 -0.51
N PRO A 92 7.93 3.22 -1.22
CA PRO A 92 6.88 4.22 -1.01
C PRO A 92 6.08 3.90 0.26
N GLY A 93 5.27 4.86 0.76
CA GLY A 93 4.33 4.57 1.85
C GLY A 93 4.49 5.40 3.13
N LYS A 94 5.44 6.35 3.18
CA LYS A 94 5.71 7.19 4.36
C LYS A 94 4.46 7.71 5.09
N PRO A 95 3.39 8.20 4.41
CA PRO A 95 2.23 8.79 5.08
C PRO A 95 1.30 7.78 5.78
N LEU A 96 1.53 6.48 5.66
CA LEU A 96 0.68 5.48 6.31
C LEU A 96 0.54 5.75 7.82
N PHE A 97 -0.68 5.56 8.34
CA PHE A 97 -0.97 5.57 9.76
C PHE A 97 -1.89 4.40 10.15
N PHE A 98 -1.88 4.05 11.42
CA PHE A 98 -2.72 3.00 11.97
C PHE A 98 -3.17 3.36 13.38
N GLY A 99 -4.41 3.00 13.73
CA GLY A 99 -4.98 3.25 15.04
C GLY A 99 -6.24 2.46 15.27
N LEU A 100 -6.97 2.82 16.32
CA LEU A 100 -8.25 2.24 16.68
C LEU A 100 -9.32 3.34 16.68
N LEU A 101 -10.42 3.12 15.96
CA LEU A 101 -11.62 3.94 16.05
C LEU A 101 -12.61 3.19 16.94
N GLU A 102 -12.84 3.70 18.16
CA GLU A 102 -13.63 3.07 19.21
C GLU A 102 -13.20 1.64 19.61
N LYS A 103 -12.57 0.88 18.90
CA LYS A 103 -11.97 -0.47 19.05
C LYS A 103 -11.77 -1.12 17.69
N ILE A 104 -12.33 -0.54 16.63
CA ILE A 104 -12.19 -1.06 15.28
C ILE A 104 -10.81 -0.62 14.73
N PRO A 105 -9.97 -1.54 14.29
CA PRO A 105 -8.73 -1.19 13.61
C PRO A 105 -8.97 -0.28 12.41
N PHE A 106 -8.19 0.79 12.31
CA PHE A 106 -8.26 1.75 11.22
C PHE A 106 -6.90 1.88 10.54
N LEU A 107 -6.85 1.58 9.24
CA LEU A 107 -5.64 1.69 8.42
C LEU A 107 -5.76 2.85 7.43
N GLY A 108 -4.98 3.90 7.66
CA GLY A 108 -4.89 5.04 6.74
C GLY A 108 -3.78 4.81 5.71
N LEU A 109 -4.18 4.62 4.46
CA LEU A 109 -3.27 4.41 3.33
C LEU A 109 -2.98 5.71 2.59
N PRO A 110 -1.79 5.84 1.96
CA PRO A 110 -1.48 6.97 1.10
C PRO A 110 -2.50 7.15 -0.04
N GLY A 111 -2.74 8.38 -0.49
CA GLY A 111 -3.62 8.65 -1.64
C GLY A 111 -3.01 8.25 -3.00
N ASN A 112 -1.69 8.20 -3.09
CA ASN A 112 -1.01 7.79 -4.31
C ASN A 112 -1.22 6.29 -4.59
N PRO A 113 -1.73 5.87 -5.78
CA PRO A 113 -2.13 4.50 -6.06
C PRO A 113 -1.01 3.46 -5.89
N VAL A 114 0.21 3.79 -6.30
CA VAL A 114 1.35 2.88 -6.13
C VAL A 114 1.71 2.70 -4.67
N SER A 115 1.69 3.79 -3.90
CA SER A 115 1.94 3.73 -2.45
C SER A 115 0.84 2.94 -1.73
N THR A 116 -0.42 3.15 -2.11
CA THR A 116 -1.56 2.36 -1.62
C THR A 116 -1.33 0.88 -1.88
N GLY A 117 -1.01 0.50 -3.12
CA GLY A 117 -0.78 -0.89 -3.50
C GLY A 117 0.38 -1.54 -2.74
N VAL A 118 1.53 -0.86 -2.64
CA VAL A 118 2.69 -1.37 -1.88
C VAL A 118 2.34 -1.54 -0.40
N CYS A 119 1.70 -0.54 0.22
CA CYS A 119 1.27 -0.62 1.61
C CYS A 119 0.23 -1.73 1.84
N SER A 120 -0.68 -1.95 0.91
CA SER A 120 -1.66 -3.04 0.99
C SER A 120 -0.98 -4.41 0.97
N ILE A 121 -0.03 -4.64 0.08
CA ILE A 121 0.72 -5.89 0.01
C ILE A 121 1.50 -6.14 1.31
N ILE A 122 2.13 -5.11 1.87
CA ILE A 122 3.00 -5.25 3.05
C ILE A 122 2.21 -5.34 4.36
N PHE A 123 1.18 -4.50 4.54
CA PHE A 123 0.47 -4.36 5.81
C PHE A 123 -0.92 -4.99 5.80
N LEU A 124 -1.75 -4.67 4.80
CA LEU A 124 -3.13 -5.14 4.76
C LEU A 124 -3.21 -6.66 4.63
N THR A 125 -2.33 -7.28 3.81
CA THR A 125 -2.22 -8.75 3.75
C THR A 125 -1.99 -9.35 5.13
N LYS A 126 -1.07 -8.79 5.93
CA LYS A 126 -0.75 -9.30 7.27
C LYS A 126 -1.91 -9.11 8.25
N ILE A 127 -2.60 -7.97 8.17
CA ILE A 127 -3.78 -7.69 9.01
C ILE A 127 -4.87 -8.73 8.72
N ILE A 128 -5.20 -8.96 7.45
CA ILE A 128 -6.21 -9.93 7.05
C ILE A 128 -5.81 -11.36 7.43
N GLN A 129 -4.55 -11.75 7.21
CA GLN A 129 -4.05 -13.06 7.65
C GLN A 129 -4.24 -13.25 9.16
N LYS A 130 -3.98 -12.18 9.95
CA LYS A 130 -4.15 -12.20 11.40
C LYS A 130 -5.61 -12.37 11.81
N PHE A 131 -6.55 -11.71 11.16
CA PHE A 131 -7.99 -11.89 11.40
C PHE A 131 -8.44 -13.33 11.15
N PHE A 132 -7.88 -13.99 10.14
CA PHE A 132 -8.17 -15.40 9.88
C PHE A 132 -7.38 -16.38 10.78
N GLY A 133 -6.64 -15.90 11.76
CA GLY A 133 -5.80 -16.75 12.61
C GLY A 133 -4.66 -17.46 11.87
N ARG A 134 -4.33 -17.00 10.65
CA ARG A 134 -3.25 -17.58 9.86
C ARG A 134 -1.89 -17.12 10.38
N GLN A 135 -0.89 -17.97 10.23
CA GLN A 135 0.49 -17.55 10.48
C GLN A 135 0.88 -16.48 9.45
N VAL A 136 1.32 -15.32 9.95
CA VAL A 136 1.82 -14.25 9.09
C VAL A 136 3.15 -14.70 8.50
N SER A 137 3.19 -14.88 7.19
CA SER A 137 4.40 -15.22 6.44
C SER A 137 4.65 -14.20 5.35
N GLU A 138 5.92 -13.97 5.04
CA GLU A 138 6.35 -13.17 3.90
C GLU A 138 6.98 -14.09 2.87
N ASN A 139 6.55 -13.98 1.62
CA ASN A 139 7.15 -14.72 0.51
C ASN A 139 8.43 -14.01 0.05
N ILE A 140 9.52 -14.16 0.85
CA ILE A 140 10.82 -13.55 0.56
C ILE A 140 11.77 -14.58 -0.03
N ALA A 141 12.31 -14.28 -1.21
CA ALA A 141 13.33 -15.07 -1.88
C ALA A 141 14.63 -14.26 -2.00
N MET A 142 15.78 -14.95 -1.90
CA MET A 142 17.10 -14.34 -2.14
C MET A 142 17.47 -14.48 -3.61
N MET A 143 17.46 -13.36 -4.37
CA MET A 143 17.72 -13.36 -5.81
C MET A 143 18.92 -12.48 -6.18
N ARG A 144 19.67 -12.86 -7.21
CA ARG A 144 20.74 -12.01 -7.76
C ARG A 144 20.14 -10.80 -8.48
N VAL A 145 20.60 -9.59 -8.14
CA VAL A 145 20.18 -8.36 -8.82
C VAL A 145 21.00 -8.18 -10.12
N ASN A 146 20.33 -7.79 -11.21
CA ASN A 146 20.97 -7.67 -12.52
C ASN A 146 21.71 -6.34 -12.77
N CYS A 147 21.65 -5.41 -11.82
CA CYS A 147 22.35 -4.12 -11.89
C CYS A 147 22.95 -3.74 -10.53
N SER A 148 23.72 -2.68 -10.48
CA SER A 148 24.16 -2.09 -9.21
C SER A 148 23.07 -1.20 -8.64
N LEU A 149 22.91 -1.22 -7.29
CA LEU A 149 22.02 -0.34 -6.56
C LEU A 149 22.85 0.61 -5.70
N ASP A 150 22.51 1.90 -5.73
CA ASP A 150 23.22 2.92 -4.95
C ASP A 150 22.95 2.77 -3.46
N LYS A 151 23.73 3.48 -2.62
CA LYS A 151 23.51 3.54 -1.17
C LYS A 151 22.09 4.00 -0.87
N ASN A 152 21.43 3.30 0.06
CA ASN A 152 20.09 3.67 0.50
C ASN A 152 20.13 4.81 1.52
N ASP A 153 19.02 5.56 1.61
CA ASP A 153 18.82 6.62 2.61
C ASP A 153 18.36 6.05 3.96
N HIS A 154 17.75 6.87 4.81
CA HIS A 154 17.26 6.49 6.14
C HIS A 154 15.96 5.68 6.13
N ARG A 155 15.39 5.36 4.97
CA ARG A 155 14.13 4.64 4.83
C ARG A 155 14.36 3.22 4.36
N LYS A 156 13.46 2.32 4.76
CA LYS A 156 13.35 1.00 4.16
C LYS A 156 12.69 1.12 2.78
N ASP A 157 13.39 0.68 1.73
CA ASP A 157 12.87 0.76 0.36
C ASP A 157 12.29 -0.56 -0.12
N PHE A 158 11.19 -0.44 -0.85
CA PHE A 158 10.55 -1.53 -1.58
C PHE A 158 10.59 -1.19 -3.08
N ILE A 159 11.67 -1.61 -3.73
CA ILE A 159 11.97 -1.28 -5.14
C ILE A 159 11.19 -2.22 -6.05
N ARG A 160 10.26 -1.69 -6.83
CA ARG A 160 9.46 -2.46 -7.80
C ARG A 160 10.35 -3.08 -8.86
N SER A 161 10.16 -4.38 -9.09
CA SER A 161 11.06 -5.17 -9.90
C SER A 161 10.32 -6.25 -10.69
N LYS A 162 10.93 -6.68 -11.78
CA LYS A 162 10.58 -7.91 -12.48
C LYS A 162 11.45 -9.04 -11.99
N VAL A 163 10.94 -10.26 -12.09
CA VAL A 163 11.71 -11.49 -11.96
C VAL A 163 11.89 -12.07 -13.36
N ILE A 164 13.12 -12.24 -13.79
CA ILE A 164 13.48 -12.74 -15.12
C ILE A 164 14.42 -13.93 -15.01
N LYS A 165 14.56 -14.69 -16.07
CA LYS A 165 15.57 -15.74 -16.14
C LYS A 165 16.83 -15.20 -16.82
N ASP A 166 17.99 -15.53 -16.25
CA ASP A 166 19.29 -15.23 -16.88
C ASP A 166 19.67 -16.27 -17.95
N ILE A 167 20.85 -16.13 -18.52
CA ILE A 167 21.39 -17.03 -19.55
C ILE A 167 21.54 -18.48 -19.07
N ASN A 168 21.68 -18.69 -17.77
CA ASN A 168 21.77 -20.01 -17.13
C ASN A 168 20.41 -20.55 -16.69
N ASN A 169 19.32 -19.88 -17.05
CA ASN A 169 17.94 -20.18 -16.63
C ASN A 169 17.70 -20.00 -15.12
N ASP A 170 18.58 -19.28 -14.40
CA ASP A 170 18.41 -18.91 -13.00
C ASP A 170 17.50 -17.69 -12.88
N TYR A 171 16.64 -17.65 -11.87
CA TYR A 171 15.84 -16.48 -11.57
C TYR A 171 16.70 -15.36 -10.98
N ILE A 172 16.61 -14.18 -11.61
CA ILE A 172 17.27 -12.95 -11.18
C ILE A 172 16.24 -11.82 -11.08
N VAL A 173 16.54 -10.79 -10.31
CA VAL A 173 15.65 -9.65 -10.13
C VAL A 173 16.18 -8.41 -10.86
N GLU A 174 15.28 -7.75 -11.60
CA GLU A 174 15.54 -6.53 -12.34
C GLU A 174 14.66 -5.38 -11.83
N PRO A 175 15.23 -4.35 -11.17
CA PRO A 175 14.46 -3.19 -10.77
C PRO A 175 14.01 -2.39 -12.00
N PHE A 176 12.80 -1.85 -11.97
CA PHE A 176 12.39 -0.88 -12.98
C PHE A 176 13.26 0.37 -12.88
N SER A 177 13.60 0.95 -14.03
CA SER A 177 14.42 2.17 -14.12
C SER A 177 13.75 3.39 -13.49
N LYS A 178 12.41 3.42 -13.48
CA LYS A 178 11.60 4.47 -12.87
C LYS A 178 10.87 3.93 -11.65
N GLN A 179 11.14 4.52 -10.50
CA GLN A 179 10.51 4.19 -9.21
C GLN A 179 9.50 5.27 -8.77
N ASP A 180 9.06 6.13 -9.70
CA ASP A 180 8.07 7.17 -9.42
C ASP A 180 6.74 6.53 -9.01
N SER A 181 6.17 7.03 -7.92
CA SER A 181 4.90 6.55 -7.38
C SER A 181 3.68 6.91 -8.24
N SER A 182 3.82 7.77 -9.25
CA SER A 182 2.75 8.07 -10.22
C SER A 182 2.54 6.96 -11.26
N GLN A 183 3.49 6.02 -11.41
CA GLN A 183 3.49 5.03 -12.48
C GLN A 183 2.79 3.72 -12.09
N ILE A 184 1.46 3.73 -12.08
CA ILE A 184 0.64 2.56 -11.77
C ILE A 184 0.86 1.40 -12.77
N SER A 185 1.15 1.70 -14.04
CA SER A 185 1.42 0.68 -15.06
C SER A 185 2.68 -0.14 -14.77
N LEU A 186 3.71 0.45 -14.16
CA LEU A 186 4.89 -0.27 -13.72
C LEU A 186 4.61 -1.07 -12.43
N PHE A 187 3.76 -0.55 -11.55
CA PHE A 187 3.32 -1.32 -10.39
C PHE A 187 2.56 -2.59 -10.81
N ALA A 188 1.65 -2.49 -11.77
CA ALA A 188 0.91 -3.63 -12.30
C ALA A 188 1.78 -4.70 -12.98
N LYS A 189 2.98 -4.34 -13.43
CA LYS A 189 3.96 -5.25 -14.03
C LYS A 189 4.99 -5.79 -13.04
N ALA A 190 4.97 -5.31 -11.80
CA ALA A 190 5.91 -5.76 -10.79
C ALA A 190 5.58 -7.19 -10.36
N GLN A 191 6.61 -8.03 -10.24
CA GLN A 191 6.52 -9.41 -9.75
C GLN A 191 7.14 -9.55 -8.36
N GLY A 192 7.89 -8.54 -7.93
CA GLY A 192 8.47 -8.49 -6.60
C GLY A 192 8.98 -7.10 -6.23
N PHE A 193 9.29 -6.94 -4.97
CA PHE A 193 9.94 -5.75 -4.43
C PHE A 193 11.30 -6.13 -3.87
N ILE A 194 12.39 -5.57 -4.41
CA ILE A 194 13.69 -5.66 -3.75
C ILE A 194 13.59 -4.87 -2.43
N ILE A 195 13.91 -5.52 -1.32
CA ILE A 195 13.92 -4.88 -0.01
C ILE A 195 15.31 -4.31 0.24
N ARG A 196 15.37 -3.01 0.57
CA ARG A 196 16.61 -2.33 0.97
C ARG A 196 16.43 -1.80 2.39
N GLU A 197 17.34 -2.21 3.27
CA GLU A 197 17.31 -1.71 4.65
C GLU A 197 17.79 -0.25 4.71
N PRO A 198 17.37 0.53 5.74
CA PRO A 198 17.88 1.88 5.96
C PRO A 198 19.41 1.91 6.00
N HIS A 199 19.99 2.92 5.34
CA HIS A 199 21.43 3.16 5.28
C HIS A 199 22.27 2.04 4.66
N GLU A 200 21.62 1.05 4.02
CA GLU A 200 22.33 -0.05 3.37
C GLU A 200 23.31 0.48 2.30
N ASN A 201 24.51 -0.08 2.29
CA ASN A 201 25.56 0.32 1.37
C ASN A 201 25.21 -0.01 -0.08
N LYS A 202 26.00 0.55 -1.02
CA LYS A 202 25.91 0.22 -2.44
C LYS A 202 26.03 -1.27 -2.66
N ILE A 203 25.13 -1.82 -3.48
CA ILE A 203 25.09 -3.23 -3.88
C ILE A 203 25.61 -3.34 -5.30
N LYS A 204 26.53 -4.30 -5.54
CA LYS A 204 27.07 -4.60 -6.87
C LYS A 204 26.11 -5.52 -7.63
N LYS A 205 26.10 -5.41 -8.96
CA LYS A 205 25.45 -6.38 -9.85
C LYS A 205 25.85 -7.81 -9.48
N GLY A 206 24.89 -8.73 -9.48
CA GLY A 206 25.11 -10.15 -9.16
C GLY A 206 25.03 -10.49 -7.68
N THR A 207 24.97 -9.49 -6.77
CA THR A 207 24.77 -9.72 -5.34
C THR A 207 23.35 -10.27 -5.08
N LYS A 208 23.22 -11.22 -4.17
CA LYS A 208 21.90 -11.69 -3.70
C LYS A 208 21.26 -10.66 -2.79
N VAL A 209 20.02 -10.33 -3.08
CA VAL A 209 19.20 -9.37 -2.32
C VAL A 209 17.85 -10.01 -1.92
N PRO A 210 17.24 -9.63 -0.81
CA PRO A 210 15.91 -10.09 -0.45
C PRO A 210 14.86 -9.45 -1.38
N VAL A 211 13.97 -10.28 -1.92
CA VAL A 211 12.86 -9.89 -2.79
C VAL A 211 11.55 -10.40 -2.22
N LEU A 212 10.66 -9.51 -1.86
CA LEU A 212 9.29 -9.85 -1.52
C LEU A 212 8.53 -10.16 -2.82
N LEU A 213 8.18 -11.42 -3.03
CA LEU A 213 7.42 -11.86 -4.19
C LEU A 213 5.94 -11.52 -4.02
N ILE A 214 5.32 -10.96 -5.06
CA ILE A 214 3.91 -10.52 -5.06
C ILE A 214 3.03 -11.35 -6.00
N SER A 215 3.63 -12.30 -6.72
CA SER A 215 2.93 -13.26 -7.57
C SER A 215 3.34 -14.68 -7.17
N GLU A 216 2.39 -15.58 -7.09
CA GLU A 216 2.64 -17.02 -6.84
C GLU A 216 3.14 -17.75 -8.08
N ASN A 217 3.05 -17.11 -9.26
CA ASN A 217 3.39 -17.71 -10.56
C ASN A 217 4.75 -17.21 -11.07
N ILE A 218 5.83 -17.54 -10.34
CA ILE A 218 7.20 -17.32 -10.80
C ILE A 218 7.90 -18.65 -10.95
#